data_43e7550d016788806ab5773b9c0dbc0f
#
_entry.id   43e7550d016788806ab5773b9c0dbc0f
#
_cell.length_a   1.000
_cell.length_b   1.000
_cell.length_c   1.000
_cell.angle_alpha   90.00
_cell.angle_beta   90.00
_cell.angle_gamma   90.00
#
_symmetry.space_group_name_H-M   'P 1'
#
loop_
_entity.id
_entity.type
_entity.pdbx_description
1 polymer ?
#
loop_
_entity_poly.entity_id
_entity_poly.type
_entity_poly.pdbx_seq_one_letter_code
_entity_poly.pdbx_strand_id
1 'polypeptide(L)'
;MGGCFKSIGCLVVAIAIAAGAWFTRDLWTPYLHRITQPAPAAPAPAVGAWEPATPAGAARARAIIERLNSHNGPVYGNVAAGDLVAFIFQQLSHQIPESARDVEAMVSGDQLLVRCTMNPSDLGDLSQLGPLAKVLGGREQVQMGGTLDIVKLGLAEYRVQTFHIHDFSIPHAMMPRLIKSYSKGARPESIADDALPLITPVHIGDVRIKNGQIILYKVVR
;
A
#
# COMPACT_ATOMS: atom_id res chain seq x y z
N MET A 1 -36.66 55.36 31.59
CA MET A 1 -37.20 54.77 30.36
C MET A 1 -36.10 54.56 29.34
N GLY A 2 -35.21 53.62 29.52
CA GLY A 2 -34.04 53.42 28.66
C GLY A 2 -33.72 51.94 28.30
N GLY A 3 -34.62 51.00 28.70
CA GLY A 3 -34.35 49.59 28.57
C GLY A 3 -34.85 48.91 27.26
N CYS A 4 -35.87 49.41 26.59
CA CYS A 4 -36.50 48.78 25.44
C CYS A 4 -35.72 49.00 24.12
N PHE A 5 -34.99 50.11 23.98
CA PHE A 5 -34.26 50.40 22.75
C PHE A 5 -33.01 49.49 22.52
N LYS A 6 -32.37 49.04 23.59
CA LYS A 6 -31.24 48.12 23.50
C LYS A 6 -31.65 46.73 23.01
N SER A 7 -32.82 46.25 23.42
CA SER A 7 -33.30 44.89 23.03
C SER A 7 -33.76 44.81 21.58
N ILE A 8 -34.37 45.91 21.07
CA ILE A 8 -34.83 45.98 19.67
C ILE A 8 -33.66 46.07 18.74
N GLY A 9 -32.59 46.82 19.07
CA GLY A 9 -31.37 46.88 18.28
C GLY A 9 -30.65 45.54 18.13
N CYS A 10 -30.55 44.77 19.23
CA CYS A 10 -29.98 43.42 19.17
C CYS A 10 -30.80 42.47 18.31
N LEU A 11 -32.12 42.57 18.34
CA LEU A 11 -32.99 41.69 17.56
C LEU A 11 -32.92 41.99 16.07
N VAL A 12 -32.84 43.26 15.67
CA VAL A 12 -32.67 43.67 14.29
C VAL A 12 -31.32 43.22 13.74
N VAL A 13 -30.24 43.35 14.53
CA VAL A 13 -28.90 42.86 14.14
C VAL A 13 -28.87 41.33 13.98
N ALA A 14 -29.52 40.60 14.91
CA ALA A 14 -29.61 39.15 14.83
C ALA A 14 -30.38 38.67 13.57
N ILE A 15 -31.49 39.36 13.21
CA ILE A 15 -32.25 39.07 12.00
C ILE A 15 -31.44 39.40 10.75
N ALA A 16 -30.69 40.49 10.73
CA ALA A 16 -29.85 40.89 9.60
C ALA A 16 -28.70 39.85 9.38
N ILE A 17 -28.09 39.34 10.47
CA ILE A 17 -27.06 38.30 10.41
C ILE A 17 -27.66 36.98 9.91
N ALA A 18 -28.84 36.59 10.42
CA ALA A 18 -29.56 35.39 10.01
C ALA A 18 -29.97 35.45 8.51
N ALA A 19 -30.48 36.58 8.06
CA ALA A 19 -30.83 36.83 6.67
C ALA A 19 -29.58 36.82 5.77
N GLY A 20 -28.48 37.45 6.20
CA GLY A 20 -27.19 37.39 5.50
C GLY A 20 -26.63 35.98 5.37
N ALA A 21 -26.66 35.20 6.46
CA ALA A 21 -26.25 33.80 6.47
C ALA A 21 -27.15 32.94 5.57
N TRP A 22 -28.45 33.21 5.54
CA TRP A 22 -29.39 32.52 4.64
C TRP A 22 -29.14 32.80 3.17
N PHE A 23 -28.88 34.06 2.81
CA PHE A 23 -28.59 34.47 1.42
C PHE A 23 -27.24 34.00 0.93
N THR A 24 -26.25 33.81 1.81
CA THR A 24 -24.91 33.34 1.46
C THR A 24 -24.73 31.86 1.66
N ARG A 25 -25.78 31.11 2.05
CA ARG A 25 -25.68 29.67 2.35
C ARG A 25 -25.10 28.86 1.18
N ASP A 26 -25.41 29.25 -0.08
CA ASP A 26 -24.92 28.56 -1.27
C ASP A 26 -23.41 28.75 -1.50
N LEU A 27 -22.82 29.77 -0.88
CA LEU A 27 -21.37 29.99 -0.86
C LEU A 27 -20.66 29.15 0.21
N TRP A 28 -21.34 28.80 1.30
CA TRP A 28 -20.75 28.10 2.45
C TRP A 28 -21.00 26.59 2.43
N THR A 29 -22.10 26.16 1.85
CA THR A 29 -22.46 24.74 1.77
C THR A 29 -21.36 23.89 1.10
N PRO A 30 -20.72 24.29 -0.01
CA PRO A 30 -19.66 23.50 -0.62
C PRO A 30 -18.40 23.39 0.30
N TYR A 31 -18.12 24.41 1.12
CA TYR A 31 -17.02 24.36 2.08
C TYR A 31 -17.30 23.46 3.27
N LEU A 32 -18.51 23.51 3.82
CA LEU A 32 -18.93 22.66 4.93
C LEU A 32 -19.02 21.19 4.50
N HIS A 33 -19.51 20.91 3.29
CA HIS A 33 -19.53 19.55 2.73
C HIS A 33 -18.12 18.97 2.55
N ARG A 34 -17.12 19.78 2.20
CA ARG A 34 -15.72 19.30 2.12
C ARG A 34 -15.10 18.96 3.47
N ILE A 35 -15.56 19.61 4.55
CA ILE A 35 -15.02 19.40 5.89
C ILE A 35 -15.75 18.24 6.60
N THR A 36 -17.04 18.06 6.32
CA THR A 36 -17.90 17.07 7.00
C THR A 36 -18.08 15.75 6.25
N GLN A 37 -17.79 15.70 4.94
CA GLN A 37 -17.77 14.43 4.23
C GLN A 37 -16.49 13.68 4.61
N PRO A 38 -16.59 12.50 5.24
CA PRO A 38 -15.47 11.59 5.26
C PRO A 38 -15.07 11.35 3.80
N ALA A 39 -13.75 11.40 3.51
CA ALA A 39 -13.24 11.10 2.19
C ALA A 39 -13.97 9.85 1.66
N PRO A 40 -14.47 9.85 0.41
CA PRO A 40 -15.17 8.69 -0.12
C PRO A 40 -14.30 7.47 0.14
N ALA A 41 -14.84 6.52 0.89
CA ALA A 41 -14.17 5.25 1.13
C ALA A 41 -13.79 4.73 -0.25
N ALA A 42 -12.50 4.50 -0.49
CA ALA A 42 -12.07 3.87 -1.73
C ALA A 42 -12.94 2.63 -1.93
N PRO A 43 -13.47 2.39 -3.14
CA PRO A 43 -14.29 1.21 -3.38
C PRO A 43 -13.54 0.01 -2.83
N ALA A 44 -14.23 -0.83 -2.03
CA ALA A 44 -13.61 -2.03 -1.49
C ALA A 44 -13.02 -2.81 -2.68
N PRO A 45 -11.72 -3.17 -2.62
CA PRO A 45 -11.07 -3.84 -3.74
C PRO A 45 -11.87 -5.09 -4.09
N ALA A 46 -12.19 -5.24 -5.36
CA ALA A 46 -12.85 -6.46 -5.84
C ALA A 46 -11.89 -7.63 -5.58
N VAL A 47 -12.33 -8.62 -4.83
CA VAL A 47 -11.52 -9.81 -4.52
C VAL A 47 -11.00 -10.41 -5.83
N GLY A 48 -9.68 -10.49 -5.98
CA GLY A 48 -9.05 -11.05 -7.18
C GLY A 48 -8.87 -10.06 -8.35
N ALA A 49 -9.06 -8.76 -8.17
CA ALA A 49 -8.74 -7.76 -9.19
C ALA A 49 -7.31 -7.22 -9.00
N TRP A 50 -6.62 -6.97 -10.13
CA TRP A 50 -5.33 -6.29 -10.13
C TRP A 50 -5.52 -4.81 -9.82
N GLU A 51 -4.79 -4.33 -8.83
CA GLU A 51 -4.81 -2.95 -8.37
C GLU A 51 -3.48 -2.27 -8.69
N PRO A 52 -3.48 -1.10 -9.35
CA PRO A 52 -2.24 -0.39 -9.66
C PRO A 52 -1.58 0.16 -8.40
N ALA A 53 -0.25 0.00 -8.32
CA ALA A 53 0.57 0.62 -7.28
C ALA A 53 0.82 2.09 -7.62
N THR A 54 0.10 3.00 -6.96
CA THR A 54 0.16 4.44 -7.25
C THR A 54 0.75 5.24 -6.08
N PRO A 55 1.33 6.43 -6.33
CA PRO A 55 1.79 7.31 -5.24
C PRO A 55 0.67 7.70 -4.27
N ALA A 56 -0.56 7.88 -4.78
CA ALA A 56 -1.73 8.14 -3.94
C ALA A 56 -2.08 6.92 -3.07
N GLY A 57 -1.93 5.71 -3.60
CA GLY A 57 -2.08 4.46 -2.86
C GLY A 57 -1.07 4.33 -1.73
N ALA A 58 0.20 4.63 -2.00
CA ALA A 58 1.24 4.66 -0.98
C ALA A 58 0.94 5.64 0.16
N ALA A 59 0.38 6.82 -0.17
CA ALA A 59 -0.05 7.79 0.84
C ALA A 59 -1.21 7.25 1.70
N ARG A 60 -2.19 6.53 1.10
CA ARG A 60 -3.27 5.88 1.85
C ARG A 60 -2.74 4.80 2.79
N ALA A 61 -1.87 3.92 2.31
CA ALA A 61 -1.24 2.89 3.14
C ALA A 61 -0.47 3.52 4.32
N ARG A 62 0.33 4.56 4.06
CA ARG A 62 1.06 5.31 5.09
C ARG A 62 0.11 5.88 6.14
N ALA A 63 -0.99 6.51 5.74
CA ALA A 63 -1.96 7.07 6.67
C ALA A 63 -2.62 6.00 7.57
N ILE A 64 -2.85 4.79 7.04
CA ILE A 64 -3.36 3.65 7.83
C ILE A 64 -2.29 3.21 8.85
N ILE A 65 -1.06 3.04 8.41
CA ILE A 65 0.09 2.63 9.26
C ILE A 65 0.32 3.66 10.38
N GLU A 66 0.28 4.96 10.07
CA GLU A 66 0.43 6.03 11.06
C GLU A 66 -0.71 6.04 12.09
N ARG A 67 -1.96 5.79 11.66
CA ARG A 67 -3.08 5.63 12.59
C ARG A 67 -2.91 4.46 13.54
N LEU A 68 -2.35 3.35 13.08
CA LEU A 68 -2.01 2.21 13.93
C LEU A 68 -0.96 2.57 14.98
N ASN A 69 -0.03 3.47 14.66
CA ASN A 69 1.02 3.94 15.59
C ASN A 69 0.47 4.85 16.69
N SER A 70 -0.68 5.49 16.52
CA SER A 70 -1.23 6.40 17.52
C SER A 70 -1.61 5.66 18.80
N HIS A 71 -1.48 6.34 19.96
CA HIS A 71 -1.75 5.75 21.28
C HIS A 71 -3.21 5.21 21.39
N ASN A 72 -4.17 5.99 20.93
CA ASN A 72 -5.60 5.64 20.90
C ASN A 72 -6.05 5.11 19.51
N GLY A 73 -5.11 4.71 18.67
CA GLY A 73 -5.41 4.22 17.33
C GLY A 73 -5.99 2.81 17.35
N PRO A 74 -6.57 2.39 16.22
CA PRO A 74 -7.13 1.06 16.08
C PRO A 74 -6.06 -0.03 16.28
N VAL A 75 -6.48 -1.23 16.63
CA VAL A 75 -5.59 -2.39 16.81
C VAL A 75 -5.19 -3.00 15.45
N TYR A 76 -6.03 -2.83 14.43
CA TYR A 76 -5.79 -3.30 13.08
C TYR A 76 -6.24 -2.28 12.03
N GLY A 77 -5.74 -2.45 10.81
CA GLY A 77 -6.15 -1.65 9.65
C GLY A 77 -6.09 -2.48 8.37
N ASN A 78 -7.10 -2.32 7.52
CA ASN A 78 -7.15 -2.96 6.21
C ASN A 78 -6.45 -2.09 5.18
N VAL A 79 -5.60 -2.70 4.36
CA VAL A 79 -4.85 -2.03 3.29
C VAL A 79 -5.13 -2.77 1.97
N ALA A 80 -5.39 -2.02 0.91
CA ALA A 80 -5.52 -2.56 -0.43
C ALA A 80 -4.16 -3.09 -0.94
N ALA A 81 -4.17 -4.12 -1.78
CA ALA A 81 -2.95 -4.74 -2.28
C ALA A 81 -2.05 -3.75 -3.03
N GLY A 82 -2.63 -2.98 -3.96
CA GLY A 82 -1.92 -1.95 -4.70
C GLY A 82 -1.34 -0.85 -3.82
N ASP A 83 -2.05 -0.46 -2.76
CA ASP A 83 -1.62 0.56 -1.81
C ASP A 83 -0.41 0.09 -0.98
N LEU A 84 -0.48 -1.15 -0.47
CA LEU A 84 0.63 -1.72 0.29
C LEU A 84 1.88 -1.89 -0.57
N VAL A 85 1.73 -2.44 -1.78
CA VAL A 85 2.85 -2.62 -2.71
C VAL A 85 3.44 -1.28 -3.11
N ALA A 86 2.62 -0.25 -3.38
CA ALA A 86 3.11 1.11 -3.65
C ALA A 86 3.92 1.68 -2.48
N PHE A 87 3.47 1.46 -1.25
CA PHE A 87 4.19 1.88 -0.04
C PHE A 87 5.54 1.16 0.11
N ILE A 88 5.57 -0.18 -0.08
CA ILE A 88 6.80 -0.98 -0.04
C ILE A 88 7.77 -0.52 -1.14
N PHE A 89 7.29 -0.31 -2.36
CA PHE A 89 8.11 0.15 -3.49
C PHE A 89 8.74 1.53 -3.24
N GLN A 90 8.03 2.45 -2.60
CA GLN A 90 8.63 3.73 -2.22
C GLN A 90 9.79 3.58 -1.23
N GLN A 91 9.70 2.64 -0.29
CA GLN A 91 10.78 2.38 0.66
C GLN A 91 11.98 1.67 0.02
N LEU A 92 11.72 0.81 -0.98
CA LEU A 92 12.72 0.05 -1.71
C LEU A 92 13.21 0.73 -3.00
N SER A 93 12.90 2.01 -3.21
CA SER A 93 13.16 2.74 -4.47
C SER A 93 14.59 2.58 -5.01
N HIS A 94 15.59 2.46 -4.13
CA HIS A 94 16.99 2.24 -4.52
C HIS A 94 17.33 0.78 -4.87
N GLN A 95 16.44 -0.16 -4.59
CA GLN A 95 16.64 -1.60 -4.83
C GLN A 95 15.81 -2.09 -6.01
N ILE A 96 14.77 -1.34 -6.41
CA ILE A 96 13.91 -1.69 -7.51
C ILE A 96 14.58 -1.27 -8.82
N PRO A 97 14.59 -2.14 -9.84
CA PRO A 97 15.12 -1.80 -11.15
C PRO A 97 14.43 -0.57 -11.74
N GLU A 98 15.22 0.32 -12.33
CA GLU A 98 14.69 1.53 -12.99
C GLU A 98 13.78 1.20 -14.19
N SER A 99 13.91 0.02 -14.77
CA SER A 99 13.04 -0.44 -15.86
C SER A 99 11.65 -0.87 -15.41
N ALA A 100 11.43 -1.12 -14.11
CA ALA A 100 10.15 -1.57 -13.58
C ALA A 100 9.05 -0.52 -13.81
N ARG A 101 7.97 -0.91 -14.48
CA ARG A 101 6.79 -0.09 -14.80
C ARG A 101 5.52 -0.90 -14.58
N ASP A 102 4.40 -0.21 -14.57
CA ASP A 102 3.06 -0.81 -14.54
C ASP A 102 2.93 -1.81 -13.39
N VAL A 103 3.39 -1.39 -12.20
CA VAL A 103 3.34 -2.25 -11.01
C VAL A 103 1.90 -2.37 -10.55
N GLU A 104 1.45 -3.60 -10.43
CA GLU A 104 0.12 -3.93 -9.93
C GLU A 104 0.20 -5.04 -8.90
N ALA A 105 -0.76 -5.07 -8.00
CA ALA A 105 -0.87 -6.10 -6.98
C ALA A 105 -2.29 -6.63 -6.86
N MET A 106 -2.40 -7.86 -6.40
CA MET A 106 -3.67 -8.54 -6.18
C MET A 106 -3.54 -9.50 -5.00
N VAL A 107 -4.60 -9.68 -4.25
CA VAL A 107 -4.68 -10.77 -3.26
C VAL A 107 -5.43 -11.94 -3.87
N SER A 108 -4.86 -13.13 -3.77
CA SER A 108 -5.46 -14.39 -4.18
C SER A 108 -5.27 -15.43 -3.08
N GLY A 109 -6.37 -15.82 -2.44
CA GLY A 109 -6.31 -16.69 -1.25
C GLY A 109 -5.60 -16.01 -0.10
N ASP A 110 -4.48 -16.58 0.33
CA ASP A 110 -3.56 -16.09 1.37
C ASP A 110 -2.28 -15.46 0.80
N GLN A 111 -2.21 -15.31 -0.53
CA GLN A 111 -1.04 -14.80 -1.23
C GLN A 111 -1.23 -13.36 -1.70
N LEU A 112 -0.18 -12.59 -1.62
CA LEU A 112 -0.02 -11.33 -2.34
C LEU A 112 0.68 -11.61 -3.66
N LEU A 113 -0.01 -11.32 -4.75
CA LEU A 113 0.53 -11.38 -6.10
C LEU A 113 0.97 -9.98 -6.51
N VAL A 114 2.16 -9.87 -7.07
CA VAL A 114 2.70 -8.62 -7.61
C VAL A 114 3.15 -8.87 -9.03
N ARG A 115 2.77 -7.98 -9.95
CA ARG A 115 3.29 -8.01 -11.34
C ARG A 115 3.79 -6.64 -11.76
N CYS A 116 4.78 -6.65 -12.64
CA CYS A 116 5.30 -5.43 -13.26
C CYS A 116 5.88 -5.77 -14.64
N THR A 117 6.08 -4.75 -15.45
CA THR A 117 6.83 -4.85 -16.72
C THR A 117 8.24 -4.34 -16.48
N MET A 118 9.26 -5.15 -16.76
CA MET A 118 10.66 -4.79 -16.55
C MET A 118 11.59 -5.54 -17.51
N ASN A 119 12.87 -5.13 -17.56
CA ASN A 119 13.88 -5.89 -18.29
C ASN A 119 14.34 -7.07 -17.42
N PRO A 120 14.22 -8.32 -17.88
CA PRO A 120 14.64 -9.49 -17.10
C PRO A 120 16.12 -9.46 -16.70
N SER A 121 16.99 -8.81 -17.50
CA SER A 121 18.41 -8.63 -17.18
C SER A 121 18.64 -7.89 -15.86
N ASP A 122 17.69 -7.09 -15.41
CA ASP A 122 17.79 -6.35 -14.16
C ASP A 122 17.56 -7.24 -12.91
N LEU A 123 17.01 -8.46 -13.12
CA LEU A 123 16.85 -9.46 -12.06
C LEU A 123 18.18 -10.16 -11.69
N GLY A 124 19.28 -9.83 -12.35
CA GLY A 124 20.59 -10.41 -12.12
C GLY A 124 21.06 -11.32 -13.25
N ASP A 125 21.92 -12.27 -12.94
CA ASP A 125 22.50 -13.18 -13.94
C ASP A 125 21.47 -14.21 -14.41
N LEU A 126 20.87 -13.93 -15.57
CA LEU A 126 19.90 -14.82 -16.22
C LEU A 126 20.56 -16.07 -16.84
N SER A 127 21.90 -16.18 -16.86
CA SER A 127 22.58 -17.37 -17.41
C SER A 127 22.13 -18.66 -16.71
N GLN A 128 21.71 -18.56 -15.47
CA GLN A 128 21.17 -19.66 -14.67
C GLN A 128 19.80 -20.16 -15.18
N LEU A 129 19.08 -19.37 -15.97
CA LEU A 129 17.85 -19.78 -16.62
C LEU A 129 18.10 -20.59 -17.90
N GLY A 130 19.38 -20.80 -18.24
CA GLY A 130 19.79 -21.65 -19.40
C GLY A 130 19.24 -21.13 -20.74
N PRO A 131 18.60 -21.99 -21.55
CA PRO A 131 18.05 -21.60 -22.86
C PRO A 131 17.01 -20.49 -22.79
N LEU A 132 16.26 -20.35 -21.68
CA LEU A 132 15.24 -19.33 -21.47
C LEU A 132 15.84 -17.93 -21.52
N ALA A 133 17.08 -17.75 -21.04
CA ALA A 133 17.77 -16.45 -21.09
C ALA A 133 17.90 -15.89 -22.52
N LYS A 134 17.91 -16.76 -23.53
CA LYS A 134 18.03 -16.35 -24.95
C LYS A 134 16.71 -15.92 -25.57
N VAL A 135 15.59 -16.34 -24.99
CA VAL A 135 14.23 -16.02 -25.45
C VAL A 135 13.70 -14.76 -24.78
N LEU A 136 14.17 -14.49 -23.57
CA LEU A 136 13.81 -13.31 -22.81
C LEU A 136 14.60 -12.10 -23.35
N GLY A 137 13.97 -11.32 -24.22
CA GLY A 137 14.57 -10.13 -24.83
C GLY A 137 13.65 -8.94 -24.73
N GLY A 138 14.17 -7.80 -24.22
CA GLY A 138 13.39 -6.60 -24.09
C GLY A 138 12.65 -6.48 -22.76
N ARG A 139 11.47 -5.86 -22.77
CA ARG A 139 10.62 -5.73 -21.60
C ARG A 139 9.66 -6.89 -21.51
N GLU A 140 9.67 -7.55 -20.37
CA GLU A 140 8.83 -8.71 -20.11
C GLU A 140 7.94 -8.45 -18.86
N GLN A 141 6.78 -9.07 -18.86
CA GLN A 141 5.94 -9.08 -17.66
C GLN A 141 6.53 -10.08 -16.66
N VAL A 142 6.86 -9.60 -15.48
CA VAL A 142 7.31 -10.40 -14.34
C VAL A 142 6.21 -10.42 -13.30
N GLN A 143 5.86 -11.61 -12.84
CA GLN A 143 4.87 -11.82 -11.79
C GLN A 143 5.46 -12.68 -10.69
N MET A 144 5.25 -12.28 -9.44
CA MET A 144 5.59 -13.06 -8.26
C MET A 144 4.39 -13.19 -7.33
N GLY A 145 4.27 -14.32 -6.68
CA GLY A 145 3.24 -14.58 -5.68
C GLY A 145 3.85 -15.17 -4.43
N GLY A 146 3.36 -14.77 -3.27
CA GLY A 146 3.91 -15.24 -2.01
C GLY A 146 3.15 -14.75 -0.79
N THR A 147 3.66 -15.12 0.39
CA THR A 147 3.11 -14.72 1.69
C THR A 147 3.95 -13.63 2.34
N LEU A 148 3.29 -12.83 3.17
CA LEU A 148 3.91 -11.78 3.98
C LEU A 148 3.87 -12.21 5.44
N ASP A 149 5.04 -12.23 6.08
CA ASP A 149 5.16 -12.61 7.48
C ASP A 149 6.06 -11.62 8.25
N ILE A 150 5.69 -11.29 9.49
CA ILE A 150 6.54 -10.49 10.38
C ILE A 150 7.51 -11.44 11.10
N VAL A 151 8.79 -11.33 10.78
CA VAL A 151 9.85 -12.14 11.39
C VAL A 151 10.22 -11.62 12.78
N LYS A 152 10.32 -10.29 12.89
CA LYS A 152 10.51 -9.56 14.15
C LYS A 152 10.09 -8.11 13.98
N LEU A 153 9.94 -7.38 15.06
CA LEU A 153 9.60 -5.97 15.00
C LEU A 153 10.61 -5.19 14.13
N GLY A 154 10.09 -4.52 13.12
CA GLY A 154 10.90 -3.79 12.15
C GLY A 154 11.38 -4.61 10.95
N LEU A 155 11.13 -5.91 10.91
CA LEU A 155 11.54 -6.80 9.83
C LEU A 155 10.42 -7.78 9.46
N ALA A 156 10.01 -7.75 8.21
CA ALA A 156 9.13 -8.76 7.61
C ALA A 156 9.87 -9.50 6.50
N GLU A 157 9.28 -10.59 6.05
CA GLU A 157 9.69 -11.30 4.84
C GLU A 157 8.51 -11.45 3.87
N TYR A 158 8.83 -11.35 2.59
CA TYR A 158 7.94 -11.77 1.53
C TYR A 158 8.48 -13.06 0.96
N ARG A 159 7.85 -14.19 1.32
CA ARG A 159 8.27 -15.52 0.88
C ARG A 159 7.70 -15.80 -0.49
N VAL A 160 8.58 -15.92 -1.48
CA VAL A 160 8.20 -16.12 -2.88
C VAL A 160 7.85 -17.58 -3.11
N GLN A 161 6.60 -17.85 -3.46
CA GLN A 161 6.09 -19.20 -3.75
C GLN A 161 5.97 -19.46 -5.24
N THR A 162 5.61 -18.42 -6.01
CA THR A 162 5.48 -18.52 -7.46
C THR A 162 6.22 -17.36 -8.14
N PHE A 163 6.87 -17.64 -9.26
CA PHE A 163 7.55 -16.63 -10.04
C PHE A 163 7.41 -16.94 -11.53
N HIS A 164 6.95 -15.97 -12.30
CA HIS A 164 6.75 -16.08 -13.74
C HIS A 164 7.44 -14.93 -14.44
N ILE A 165 8.04 -15.23 -15.59
CA ILE A 165 8.53 -14.24 -16.53
C ILE A 165 7.81 -14.52 -17.84
N HIS A 166 6.98 -13.60 -18.29
CA HIS A 166 6.05 -13.81 -19.40
C HIS A 166 5.21 -15.08 -19.14
N ASP A 167 5.22 -16.05 -20.04
CA ASP A 167 4.50 -17.33 -19.91
C ASP A 167 5.31 -18.42 -19.19
N PHE A 168 6.53 -18.12 -18.77
CA PHE A 168 7.42 -19.12 -18.17
C PHE A 168 7.32 -19.10 -16.64
N SER A 169 6.94 -20.25 -16.08
CA SER A 169 7.00 -20.48 -14.64
C SER A 169 8.40 -20.89 -14.23
N ILE A 170 8.99 -20.17 -13.29
CA ILE A 170 10.31 -20.50 -12.76
C ILE A 170 10.15 -21.53 -11.64
N PRO A 171 10.85 -22.69 -11.71
CA PRO A 171 10.78 -23.70 -10.68
C PRO A 171 11.18 -23.18 -9.29
N HIS A 172 10.44 -23.55 -8.26
CA HIS A 172 10.68 -23.10 -6.88
C HIS A 172 12.14 -23.39 -6.41
N ALA A 173 12.73 -24.50 -6.86
CA ALA A 173 14.13 -24.84 -6.54
C ALA A 173 15.16 -23.80 -7.02
N MET A 174 14.80 -22.91 -7.95
CA MET A 174 15.67 -21.83 -8.44
C MET A 174 15.47 -20.52 -7.66
N MET A 175 14.39 -20.39 -6.88
CA MET A 175 14.07 -19.15 -6.15
C MET A 175 15.20 -18.67 -5.22
N PRO A 176 15.81 -19.52 -4.37
CA PRO A 176 16.88 -19.07 -3.49
C PRO A 176 18.07 -18.47 -4.25
N ARG A 177 18.40 -19.03 -5.43
CA ARG A 177 19.48 -18.51 -6.27
C ARG A 177 19.15 -17.17 -6.89
N LEU A 178 17.93 -17.03 -7.43
CA LEU A 178 17.45 -15.76 -7.99
C LEU A 178 17.39 -14.66 -6.93
N ILE A 179 16.82 -14.95 -5.77
CA ILE A 179 16.74 -14.00 -4.68
C ILE A 179 18.13 -13.60 -4.18
N LYS A 180 19.06 -14.55 -4.09
CA LYS A 180 20.45 -14.28 -3.70
C LYS A 180 21.17 -13.41 -4.73
N SER A 181 20.95 -13.62 -6.03
CA SER A 181 21.57 -12.80 -7.09
C SER A 181 21.02 -11.38 -7.13
N TYR A 182 19.74 -11.20 -6.76
CA TYR A 182 19.07 -9.91 -6.70
C TYR A 182 19.42 -9.12 -5.43
N SER A 183 19.54 -9.81 -4.29
CA SER A 183 19.83 -9.18 -2.98
C SER A 183 21.29 -8.78 -2.88
N LYS A 184 21.65 -7.56 -3.33
CA LYS A 184 22.98 -6.98 -3.20
C LYS A 184 23.24 -6.47 -1.79
N GLY A 185 23.32 -7.32 -0.79
CA GLY A 185 23.56 -6.85 0.59
C GLY A 185 23.58 -7.97 1.63
N ALA A 186 23.96 -7.59 2.86
CA ALA A 186 23.92 -8.51 3.98
C ALA A 186 22.45 -8.90 4.27
N ARG A 187 22.14 -10.16 4.07
CA ARG A 187 20.83 -10.73 4.39
C ARG A 187 20.79 -11.10 5.86
N PRO A 188 19.76 -10.69 6.61
CA PRO A 188 19.60 -11.17 7.98
C PRO A 188 19.42 -12.69 8.03
N GLU A 189 20.12 -13.38 8.92
CA GLU A 189 20.04 -14.84 9.08
C GLU A 189 18.62 -15.36 9.41
N SER A 190 17.77 -14.47 9.94
CA SER A 190 16.38 -14.80 10.28
C SER A 190 15.41 -14.86 9.08
N ILE A 191 15.86 -14.51 7.87
CA ILE A 191 15.05 -14.50 6.65
C ILE A 191 15.24 -15.81 5.89
N ALA A 192 14.15 -16.43 5.46
CA ALA A 192 14.17 -17.69 4.71
C ALA A 192 14.84 -17.53 3.33
N ASP A 193 15.51 -18.56 2.81
CA ASP A 193 16.31 -18.48 1.56
C ASP A 193 15.51 -18.12 0.32
N ASP A 194 14.20 -18.38 0.34
CA ASP A 194 13.23 -18.11 -0.72
C ASP A 194 12.40 -16.84 -0.44
N ALA A 195 12.83 -16.00 0.52
CA ALA A 195 12.09 -14.79 0.89
C ALA A 195 12.89 -13.50 0.67
N LEU A 196 12.21 -12.41 0.40
CA LEU A 196 12.77 -11.06 0.32
C LEU A 196 12.60 -10.35 1.66
N PRO A 197 13.68 -9.76 2.23
CA PRO A 197 13.56 -8.97 3.46
C PRO A 197 12.84 -7.65 3.17
N LEU A 198 11.91 -7.30 4.05
CA LEU A 198 11.16 -6.04 3.99
C LEU A 198 11.31 -5.30 5.32
N ILE A 199 11.66 -4.02 5.24
CA ILE A 199 11.67 -3.15 6.42
C ILE A 199 10.22 -2.76 6.75
N THR A 200 9.82 -2.96 8.00
CA THR A 200 8.47 -2.60 8.46
C THR A 200 8.54 -1.65 9.66
N PRO A 201 7.51 -0.81 9.86
CA PRO A 201 7.42 -0.04 11.08
C PRO A 201 7.36 -0.94 12.32
N VAL A 202 8.12 -0.60 13.36
CA VAL A 202 8.26 -1.41 14.59
C VAL A 202 6.95 -1.61 15.38
N HIS A 203 5.93 -0.81 15.11
CA HIS A 203 4.62 -0.92 15.74
C HIS A 203 3.68 -1.90 15.01
N ILE A 204 4.07 -2.42 13.84
CA ILE A 204 3.35 -3.49 13.14
C ILE A 204 3.88 -4.82 13.65
N GLY A 205 3.00 -5.59 14.28
CA GLY A 205 3.35 -6.89 14.90
C GLY A 205 2.92 -8.10 14.12
N ASP A 206 1.91 -7.96 13.24
CA ASP A 206 1.39 -9.07 12.44
C ASP A 206 0.78 -8.55 11.12
N VAL A 207 0.85 -9.37 10.09
CA VAL A 207 0.23 -9.12 8.78
C VAL A 207 -0.55 -10.38 8.40
N ARG A 208 -1.80 -10.22 8.02
CA ARG A 208 -2.63 -11.34 7.56
C ARG A 208 -3.28 -11.02 6.24
N ILE A 209 -3.25 -11.99 5.36
CA ILE A 209 -3.98 -11.95 4.09
C ILE A 209 -5.19 -12.85 4.26
N LYS A 210 -6.38 -12.28 4.22
CA LYS A 210 -7.63 -13.03 4.38
C LYS A 210 -8.77 -12.36 3.62
N ASN A 211 -9.61 -13.19 2.97
CA ASN A 211 -10.81 -12.71 2.25
C ASN A 211 -10.51 -11.60 1.24
N GLY A 212 -9.40 -11.68 0.52
CA GLY A 212 -9.04 -10.68 -0.48
C GLY A 212 -8.52 -9.36 0.08
N GLN A 213 -8.22 -9.30 1.38
CA GLN A 213 -7.72 -8.10 2.06
C GLN A 213 -6.42 -8.37 2.80
N ILE A 214 -5.60 -7.34 2.92
CA ILE A 214 -4.39 -7.34 3.74
C ILE A 214 -4.71 -6.60 5.03
N ILE A 215 -4.53 -7.26 6.16
CA ILE A 215 -4.83 -6.73 7.49
C ILE A 215 -3.52 -6.58 8.25
N LEU A 216 -3.20 -5.35 8.62
CA LEU A 216 -2.04 -5.03 9.46
C LEU A 216 -2.50 -4.93 10.91
N TYR A 217 -1.78 -5.57 11.82
CA TYR A 217 -2.06 -5.53 13.26
C TYR A 217 -0.97 -4.78 14.00
N LYS A 218 -1.40 -3.92 14.90
CA LYS A 218 -0.53 -3.21 15.83
C LYS A 218 -0.01 -4.15 16.91
N VAL A 219 1.23 -3.94 17.35
CA VAL A 219 1.74 -4.55 18.58
C VAL A 219 0.91 -4.04 19.76
N VAL A 220 0.24 -4.94 20.45
CA VAL A 220 -0.44 -4.63 21.71
C VAL A 220 0.57 -4.86 22.85
N ARG A 221 0.92 -3.80 23.55
CA ARG A 221 1.77 -3.83 24.75
C ARG A 221 0.89 -3.90 25.98
#